data_21bccfb17cb541f339e447313bbb4165
#
_entry.id   21bccfb17cb541f339e447313bbb4165
#
_cell.length_a   1.000
_cell.length_b   1.000
_cell.length_c   1.000
_cell.angle_alpha   90.00
_cell.angle_beta   90.00
_cell.angle_gamma   90.00
#
_symmetry.space_group_name_H-M   'P 1'
#
loop_
_entity.id
_entity.type
_entity.pdbx_description
1 polymer ?
#
loop_
_entity_poly.entity_id
_entity_poly.type
_entity_poly.pdbx_seq_one_letter_code
_entity_poly.pdbx_strand_id
1 'polypeptide(L)'
;MPSALKGLKVLDFSTLLPGPFASMYLADMGAEVIHIESPTRPDLVRIMPPYANGQATAHSYLNRNKQSIALDLKEAANIEMIRNKISEFDILLEQFRPDVMRRLGLDYETLAEINPRLIYCSITGYGQTGTYKDRAGHDINYLALAGVSGHSGRQDGGPPPLGIQIADVAGGSLHAVIGILAAVVERQRSGMGQYIDISMTDCVVSLNSMAASASLAGQTPQGPEQGMLNGAIFYDYYETKDGRYFSVGSLEPQFMTGLAAALDLPILMAKGSSFDPEDRQAIKQALKEKFSSKDFAEWQSIFSQLDICVEPVLSLDEALTSPIAKQRGWVVDVPLSENTDQTEPQLACPIKFSRSQMRYQFIGQGLGQGKW
;
A
#
# COMPACT_ATOMS: atom_id res chain seq x y z
N MET A 1 3.59 22.23 -15.77
CA MET A 1 4.85 21.48 -15.88
C MET A 1 4.53 20.07 -16.35
N PRO A 2 5.41 19.34 -17.04
CA PRO A 2 5.11 17.98 -17.45
C PRO A 2 5.07 17.03 -16.27
N SER A 3 4.24 15.99 -16.35
CA SER A 3 4.22 14.88 -15.38
C SER A 3 5.45 13.99 -15.56
N ALA A 4 5.86 13.30 -14.50
CA ALA A 4 7.12 12.53 -14.46
C ALA A 4 7.17 11.38 -15.48
N LEU A 5 6.03 10.72 -15.73
CA LEU A 5 5.92 9.57 -16.63
C LEU A 5 5.20 9.89 -17.96
N LYS A 6 5.13 11.19 -18.31
CA LYS A 6 4.54 11.60 -19.59
C LYS A 6 5.20 10.88 -20.78
N GLY A 7 4.40 10.25 -21.61
CA GLY A 7 4.83 9.52 -22.80
C GLY A 7 5.02 8.01 -22.58
N LEU A 8 4.89 7.50 -21.35
CA LEU A 8 4.80 6.05 -21.12
C LEU A 8 3.35 5.59 -21.28
N LYS A 9 3.18 4.43 -21.92
CA LYS A 9 1.89 3.77 -22.11
C LYS A 9 1.86 2.42 -21.41
N VAL A 10 0.80 2.20 -20.61
CA VAL A 10 0.59 1.00 -19.80
C VAL A 10 -0.65 0.27 -20.28
N LEU A 11 -0.52 -1.01 -20.56
CA LEU A 11 -1.63 -1.93 -20.78
C LEU A 11 -1.86 -2.73 -19.50
N ASP A 12 -3.00 -2.52 -18.84
CA ASP A 12 -3.31 -3.04 -17.50
C ASP A 12 -4.43 -4.08 -17.59
N PHE A 13 -4.13 -5.33 -17.17
CA PHE A 13 -5.08 -6.44 -17.08
C PHE A 13 -5.43 -6.80 -15.64
N SER A 14 -5.02 -5.98 -14.68
CA SER A 14 -5.21 -6.29 -13.26
C SER A 14 -6.63 -5.98 -12.78
N THR A 15 -6.99 -6.54 -11.62
CA THR A 15 -8.31 -6.33 -10.99
C THR A 15 -8.17 -6.18 -9.48
N LEU A 16 -9.25 -5.79 -8.80
CA LEU A 16 -9.31 -5.61 -7.36
C LEU A 16 -8.36 -4.52 -6.85
N LEU A 17 -7.29 -4.87 -6.11
CA LEU A 17 -6.48 -3.89 -5.39
C LEU A 17 -5.02 -3.80 -5.86
N PRO A 18 -4.17 -4.86 -5.85
CA PRO A 18 -2.73 -4.65 -5.99
C PRO A 18 -2.32 -4.07 -7.36
N GLY A 19 -2.79 -4.64 -8.45
CA GLY A 19 -2.49 -4.13 -9.78
C GLY A 19 -3.13 -2.78 -10.07
N PRO A 20 -4.45 -2.60 -9.83
CA PRO A 20 -5.11 -1.31 -10.04
C PRO A 20 -4.49 -0.17 -9.23
N PHE A 21 -4.04 -0.41 -7.99
CA PHE A 21 -3.34 0.61 -7.21
C PHE A 21 -1.97 0.96 -7.82
N ALA A 22 -1.22 -0.03 -8.32
CA ALA A 22 0.04 0.20 -9.00
C ALA A 22 -0.13 1.06 -10.26
N SER A 23 -1.06 0.66 -11.14
CA SER A 23 -1.32 1.38 -12.39
C SER A 23 -1.96 2.76 -12.17
N MET A 24 -2.75 2.95 -11.09
CA MET A 24 -3.22 4.27 -10.67
C MET A 24 -2.04 5.20 -10.34
N TYR A 25 -1.04 4.73 -9.60
CA TYR A 25 0.15 5.54 -9.31
C TYR A 25 0.90 5.93 -10.57
N LEU A 26 1.04 5.00 -11.53
CA LEU A 26 1.65 5.32 -12.84
C LEU A 26 0.82 6.36 -13.60
N ALA A 27 -0.52 6.24 -13.57
CA ALA A 27 -1.43 7.20 -14.20
C ALA A 27 -1.37 8.58 -13.54
N ASP A 28 -1.36 8.65 -12.21
CA ASP A 28 -1.22 9.91 -11.46
C ASP A 28 0.11 10.62 -11.77
N MET A 29 1.18 9.85 -11.97
CA MET A 29 2.48 10.35 -12.41
C MET A 29 2.54 10.69 -13.90
N GLY A 30 1.45 10.46 -14.66
CA GLY A 30 1.27 10.93 -16.03
C GLY A 30 1.45 9.91 -17.12
N ALA A 31 1.58 8.62 -16.82
CA ALA A 31 1.48 7.56 -17.84
C ALA A 31 0.05 7.48 -18.39
N GLU A 32 -0.07 7.10 -19.67
CA GLU A 32 -1.34 6.71 -20.27
C GLU A 32 -1.63 5.26 -19.91
N VAL A 33 -2.77 5.00 -19.27
CA VAL A 33 -3.15 3.65 -18.83
C VAL A 33 -4.42 3.20 -19.53
N ILE A 34 -4.31 2.10 -20.26
CA ILE A 34 -5.45 1.38 -20.86
C ILE A 34 -5.72 0.17 -19.95
N HIS A 35 -6.88 0.15 -19.32
CA HIS A 35 -7.34 -0.92 -18.45
C HIS A 35 -8.26 -1.85 -19.20
N ILE A 36 -7.87 -3.11 -19.35
CA ILE A 36 -8.62 -4.15 -20.05
C ILE A 36 -9.48 -4.92 -19.05
N GLU A 37 -10.76 -4.95 -19.27
CA GLU A 37 -11.72 -5.65 -18.42
C GLU A 37 -12.60 -6.59 -19.23
N SER A 38 -13.03 -7.70 -18.60
CA SER A 38 -13.99 -8.61 -19.21
C SER A 38 -15.40 -7.98 -19.25
N PRO A 39 -16.10 -7.96 -20.40
CA PRO A 39 -17.48 -7.47 -20.47
C PRO A 39 -18.47 -8.34 -19.71
N THR A 40 -18.18 -9.63 -19.49
CA THR A 40 -19.07 -10.59 -18.85
C THR A 40 -18.69 -10.87 -17.39
N ARG A 41 -17.48 -10.55 -16.99
CA ARG A 41 -16.94 -10.70 -15.64
C ARG A 41 -16.10 -9.48 -15.27
N PRO A 42 -16.74 -8.32 -15.12
CA PRO A 42 -16.03 -7.08 -14.79
C PRO A 42 -15.36 -7.17 -13.41
N ASP A 43 -14.47 -6.25 -13.13
CA ASP A 43 -13.80 -6.17 -11.84
C ASP A 43 -14.82 -6.09 -10.69
N LEU A 44 -14.66 -6.96 -9.69
CA LEU A 44 -15.56 -7.00 -8.53
C LEU A 44 -15.58 -5.68 -7.75
N VAL A 45 -14.52 -4.89 -7.79
CA VAL A 45 -14.48 -3.59 -7.12
C VAL A 45 -15.55 -2.63 -7.65
N ARG A 46 -16.10 -2.85 -8.86
CA ARG A 46 -17.20 -2.05 -9.43
C ARG A 46 -18.52 -2.22 -8.68
N ILE A 47 -18.70 -3.35 -7.98
CA ILE A 47 -19.93 -3.69 -7.28
C ILE A 47 -19.77 -3.74 -5.75
N MET A 48 -18.58 -3.37 -5.23
CA MET A 48 -18.33 -3.33 -3.80
C MET A 48 -18.75 -1.99 -3.20
N PRO A 49 -19.71 -1.97 -2.24
CA PRO A 49 -20.08 -0.74 -1.54
C PRO A 49 -18.90 -0.18 -0.71
N PRO A 50 -18.91 1.12 -0.36
CA PRO A 50 -19.98 2.09 -0.57
C PRO A 50 -20.00 2.67 -2.00
N TYR A 51 -21.12 3.35 -2.32
CA TYR A 51 -21.32 3.98 -3.63
C TYR A 51 -21.41 5.49 -3.49
N ALA A 52 -20.83 6.21 -4.45
CA ALA A 52 -20.99 7.65 -4.64
C ALA A 52 -21.04 7.96 -6.14
N ASN A 53 -21.77 8.99 -6.52
CA ASN A 53 -21.90 9.44 -7.92
C ASN A 53 -22.27 8.32 -8.90
N GLY A 54 -23.06 7.33 -8.46
CA GLY A 54 -23.55 6.21 -9.28
C GLY A 54 -22.56 5.05 -9.47
N GLN A 55 -21.42 5.05 -8.77
CA GLN A 55 -20.44 3.95 -8.84
C GLN A 55 -19.80 3.64 -7.48
N ALA A 56 -19.15 2.47 -7.39
CA ALA A 56 -18.42 2.07 -6.19
C ALA A 56 -17.21 2.99 -5.95
N THR A 57 -17.06 3.52 -4.73
CA THR A 57 -16.00 4.49 -4.39
C THR A 57 -14.60 3.92 -4.56
N ALA A 58 -14.41 2.64 -4.24
CA ALA A 58 -13.13 1.96 -4.43
C ALA A 58 -12.75 1.87 -5.93
N HIS A 59 -13.74 1.58 -6.81
CA HIS A 59 -13.51 1.58 -8.26
C HIS A 59 -13.18 2.99 -8.76
N SER A 60 -13.97 3.98 -8.35
CA SER A 60 -13.76 5.38 -8.68
C SER A 60 -12.32 5.83 -8.38
N TYR A 61 -11.82 5.48 -7.20
CA TYR A 61 -10.48 5.81 -6.71
C TYR A 61 -9.38 5.04 -7.45
N LEU A 62 -9.43 3.68 -7.45
CA LEU A 62 -8.36 2.82 -7.95
C LEU A 62 -8.16 2.92 -9.47
N ASN A 63 -9.20 3.34 -10.20
CA ASN A 63 -9.17 3.39 -11.66
C ASN A 63 -9.23 4.81 -12.24
N ARG A 64 -8.98 5.84 -11.40
CA ARG A 64 -8.85 7.21 -11.91
C ARG A 64 -7.75 7.35 -12.95
N ASN A 65 -7.92 8.25 -13.88
CA ASN A 65 -6.99 8.53 -14.99
C ASN A 65 -6.77 7.36 -15.96
N LYS A 66 -7.56 6.27 -15.87
CA LYS A 66 -7.43 5.10 -16.77
C LYS A 66 -8.56 5.04 -17.79
N GLN A 67 -8.23 4.66 -19.02
CA GLN A 67 -9.21 4.37 -20.06
C GLN A 67 -9.70 2.92 -19.90
N SER A 68 -10.98 2.70 -19.65
CA SER A 68 -11.56 1.35 -19.50
C SER A 68 -11.99 0.79 -20.84
N ILE A 69 -11.40 -0.31 -21.27
CA ILE A 69 -11.73 -1.05 -22.50
C ILE A 69 -12.31 -2.42 -22.14
N ALA A 70 -13.52 -2.70 -22.61
CA ALA A 70 -14.15 -4.00 -22.39
C ALA A 70 -13.79 -4.98 -23.51
N LEU A 71 -13.01 -6.03 -23.18
CA LEU A 71 -12.62 -7.08 -24.15
C LEU A 71 -12.81 -8.47 -23.53
N ASP A 72 -13.48 -9.36 -24.24
CA ASP A 72 -13.48 -10.77 -23.87
C ASP A 72 -12.21 -11.44 -24.39
N LEU A 73 -11.31 -11.79 -23.48
CA LEU A 73 -10.04 -12.47 -23.79
C LEU A 73 -10.21 -13.94 -24.24
N LYS A 74 -11.43 -14.47 -24.28
CA LYS A 74 -11.73 -15.77 -24.89
C LYS A 74 -11.90 -15.66 -26.42
N GLU A 75 -12.14 -14.48 -26.94
CA GLU A 75 -12.29 -14.22 -28.36
C GLU A 75 -10.91 -14.06 -29.01
N ALA A 76 -10.56 -14.94 -29.95
CA ALA A 76 -9.26 -14.92 -30.63
C ALA A 76 -8.98 -13.57 -31.33
N ALA A 77 -10.00 -12.92 -31.87
CA ALA A 77 -9.87 -11.63 -32.50
C ALA A 77 -9.39 -10.53 -31.53
N ASN A 78 -9.83 -10.59 -30.25
CA ASN A 78 -9.40 -9.65 -29.24
C ASN A 78 -7.94 -9.89 -28.80
N ILE A 79 -7.52 -11.15 -28.71
CA ILE A 79 -6.11 -11.52 -28.47
C ILE A 79 -5.23 -10.98 -29.59
N GLU A 80 -5.62 -11.21 -30.85
CA GLU A 80 -4.87 -10.74 -32.02
C GLU A 80 -4.81 -9.20 -32.07
N MET A 81 -5.89 -8.52 -31.72
CA MET A 81 -5.91 -7.05 -31.61
C MET A 81 -4.89 -6.56 -30.58
N ILE A 82 -4.83 -7.20 -29.39
CA ILE A 82 -3.85 -6.86 -28.35
C ILE A 82 -2.42 -7.07 -28.85
N ARG A 83 -2.14 -8.22 -29.47
CA ARG A 83 -0.82 -8.53 -30.04
C ARG A 83 -0.38 -7.50 -31.08
N ASN A 84 -1.29 -7.10 -31.97
CA ASN A 84 -1.01 -6.10 -32.99
C ASN A 84 -0.75 -4.70 -32.44
N LYS A 85 -1.32 -4.38 -31.25
CA LYS A 85 -1.16 -3.10 -30.58
C LYS A 85 -0.01 -3.07 -29.56
N ILE A 86 0.57 -4.22 -29.17
CA ILE A 86 1.54 -4.27 -28.07
C ILE A 86 2.80 -3.44 -28.33
N SER A 87 3.14 -3.19 -29.60
CA SER A 87 4.27 -2.32 -29.96
C SER A 87 4.05 -0.84 -29.62
N GLU A 88 2.81 -0.44 -29.34
CA GLU A 88 2.45 0.91 -28.91
C GLU A 88 2.64 1.11 -27.39
N PHE A 89 2.83 0.03 -26.63
CA PHE A 89 2.91 0.04 -25.17
C PHE A 89 4.33 -0.14 -24.65
N ASP A 90 4.64 0.57 -23.59
CA ASP A 90 5.91 0.46 -22.86
C ASP A 90 5.88 -0.61 -21.79
N ILE A 91 4.72 -0.76 -21.14
CA ILE A 91 4.52 -1.58 -19.94
C ILE A 91 3.25 -2.39 -20.13
N LEU A 92 3.32 -3.69 -19.78
CA LEU A 92 2.15 -4.53 -19.54
C LEU A 92 2.13 -4.91 -18.06
N LEU A 93 0.99 -4.72 -17.41
CA LEU A 93 0.75 -5.11 -16.02
C LEU A 93 -0.38 -6.14 -15.97
N GLU A 94 -0.15 -7.27 -15.32
CA GLU A 94 -1.17 -8.30 -15.16
C GLU A 94 -1.14 -8.88 -13.74
N GLN A 95 -2.26 -9.53 -13.34
CA GLN A 95 -2.44 -10.09 -12.01
C GLN A 95 -3.20 -11.42 -12.06
N PHE A 96 -3.10 -12.13 -13.16
CA PHE A 96 -3.70 -13.46 -13.28
C PHE A 96 -2.88 -14.49 -12.51
N ARG A 97 -3.49 -15.64 -12.26
CA ARG A 97 -2.72 -16.81 -11.79
C ARG A 97 -1.67 -17.22 -12.82
N PRO A 98 -0.55 -17.79 -12.38
CA PRO A 98 0.47 -18.28 -13.29
C PRO A 98 -0.10 -19.09 -14.45
N ASP A 99 0.56 -19.05 -15.60
CA ASP A 99 0.20 -19.71 -16.84
C ASP A 99 -1.12 -19.24 -17.53
N VAL A 100 -1.88 -18.29 -16.95
CA VAL A 100 -3.10 -17.77 -17.62
C VAL A 100 -2.72 -16.99 -18.87
N MET A 101 -1.80 -16.06 -18.77
CA MET A 101 -1.38 -15.23 -19.92
C MET A 101 -0.72 -16.10 -21.02
N ARG A 102 0.01 -17.15 -20.64
CA ARG A 102 0.56 -18.12 -21.59
C ARG A 102 -0.53 -18.85 -22.37
N ARG A 103 -1.59 -19.31 -21.70
CA ARG A 103 -2.73 -19.95 -22.38
C ARG A 103 -3.48 -19.01 -23.32
N LEU A 104 -3.41 -17.71 -23.05
CA LEU A 104 -3.99 -16.65 -23.92
C LEU A 104 -3.04 -16.26 -25.06
N GLY A 105 -1.77 -16.69 -25.05
CA GLY A 105 -0.76 -16.24 -26.00
C GLY A 105 -0.35 -14.78 -25.80
N LEU A 106 -0.47 -14.29 -24.57
CA LEU A 106 -0.12 -12.94 -24.13
C LEU A 106 0.99 -12.95 -23.06
N ASP A 107 1.73 -14.05 -22.92
CA ASP A 107 2.89 -14.15 -22.03
C ASP A 107 4.06 -13.29 -22.51
N TYR A 108 5.03 -13.07 -21.61
CA TYR A 108 6.19 -12.22 -21.90
C TYR A 108 6.99 -12.69 -23.12
N GLU A 109 7.27 -14.01 -23.19
CA GLU A 109 8.08 -14.59 -24.27
C GLU A 109 7.43 -14.28 -25.63
N THR A 110 6.12 -14.52 -25.75
CA THR A 110 5.36 -14.27 -26.98
C THR A 110 5.32 -12.78 -27.33
N LEU A 111 5.10 -11.92 -26.35
CA LEU A 111 4.95 -10.48 -26.62
C LEU A 111 6.31 -9.77 -26.81
N ALA A 112 7.39 -10.26 -26.20
CA ALA A 112 8.73 -9.74 -26.39
C ALA A 112 9.30 -9.98 -27.80
N GLU A 113 8.84 -11.02 -28.49
CA GLU A 113 9.16 -11.20 -29.94
C GLU A 113 8.58 -10.08 -30.79
N ILE A 114 7.40 -9.54 -30.42
CA ILE A 114 6.74 -8.44 -31.13
C ILE A 114 7.30 -7.09 -30.67
N ASN A 115 7.49 -6.92 -29.36
CA ASN A 115 8.00 -5.71 -28.75
C ASN A 115 9.16 -6.01 -27.78
N PRO A 116 10.40 -6.09 -28.25
CA PRO A 116 11.56 -6.35 -27.40
C PRO A 116 11.83 -5.29 -26.32
N ARG A 117 11.12 -4.17 -26.39
CA ARG A 117 11.22 -3.08 -25.42
C ARG A 117 10.16 -3.16 -24.32
N LEU A 118 9.25 -4.14 -24.38
CA LEU A 118 8.16 -4.29 -23.45
C LEU A 118 8.66 -4.64 -22.04
N ILE A 119 8.26 -3.85 -21.07
CA ILE A 119 8.40 -4.16 -19.64
C ILE A 119 7.12 -4.88 -19.23
N TYR A 120 7.26 -6.13 -18.79
CA TYR A 120 6.14 -6.98 -18.45
C TYR A 120 6.16 -7.27 -16.94
N CYS A 121 5.14 -6.85 -16.20
CA CYS A 121 5.06 -7.02 -14.76
C CYS A 121 3.87 -7.91 -14.38
N SER A 122 4.16 -9.02 -13.73
CA SER A 122 3.15 -9.92 -13.14
C SER A 122 3.13 -9.74 -11.63
N ILE A 123 1.94 -9.51 -11.04
CA ILE A 123 1.74 -9.48 -9.59
C ILE A 123 0.95 -10.73 -9.20
N THR A 124 1.51 -11.55 -8.31
CA THR A 124 0.83 -12.76 -7.80
C THR A 124 1.00 -12.91 -6.30
N GLY A 125 0.24 -13.80 -5.70
CA GLY A 125 0.34 -14.08 -4.28
C GLY A 125 1.66 -14.72 -3.87
N TYR A 126 2.15 -15.66 -4.68
CA TYR A 126 3.27 -16.55 -4.32
C TYR A 126 4.37 -16.63 -5.39
N GLY A 127 4.37 -15.73 -6.37
CA GLY A 127 5.31 -15.74 -7.49
C GLY A 127 4.90 -16.69 -8.62
N GLN A 128 5.67 -16.64 -9.71
CA GLN A 128 5.41 -17.42 -10.93
C GLN A 128 5.99 -18.83 -10.88
N THR A 129 6.81 -19.13 -9.88
CA THR A 129 7.52 -20.40 -9.74
C THR A 129 7.32 -21.04 -8.35
N GLY A 130 7.80 -22.27 -8.18
CA GLY A 130 7.72 -22.97 -6.90
C GLY A 130 6.38 -23.67 -6.66
N THR A 131 6.32 -24.41 -5.54
CA THR A 131 5.19 -25.30 -5.21
C THR A 131 3.92 -24.54 -4.77
N TYR A 132 4.03 -23.26 -4.46
CA TYR A 132 2.93 -22.42 -4.00
C TYR A 132 2.28 -21.60 -5.10
N LYS A 133 2.86 -21.56 -6.32
CA LYS A 133 2.42 -20.67 -7.41
C LYS A 133 0.93 -20.75 -7.74
N ASP A 134 0.32 -21.94 -7.62
CA ASP A 134 -1.08 -22.17 -7.97
C ASP A 134 -2.05 -22.06 -6.78
N ARG A 135 -1.55 -21.68 -5.58
CA ARG A 135 -2.41 -21.55 -4.40
C ARG A 135 -3.26 -20.28 -4.48
N ALA A 136 -4.48 -20.39 -3.95
CA ALA A 136 -5.33 -19.24 -3.70
C ALA A 136 -4.88 -18.52 -2.43
N GLY A 137 -5.03 -17.20 -2.40
CA GLY A 137 -4.74 -16.39 -1.23
C GLY A 137 -5.23 -14.96 -1.42
N HIS A 138 -5.34 -14.28 -0.29
CA HIS A 138 -5.55 -12.85 -0.17
C HIS A 138 -4.52 -12.27 0.79
N ASP A 139 -4.48 -10.98 0.95
CA ASP A 139 -3.56 -10.21 1.79
C ASP A 139 -3.20 -10.93 3.12
N ILE A 140 -4.21 -11.29 3.89
CA ILE A 140 -4.05 -11.94 5.20
C ILE A 140 -3.27 -13.27 5.13
N ASN A 141 -3.41 -14.02 4.02
CA ASN A 141 -2.71 -15.29 3.83
C ASN A 141 -1.22 -15.06 3.51
N TYR A 142 -0.91 -14.00 2.75
CA TYR A 142 0.46 -13.63 2.41
C TYR A 142 1.21 -13.10 3.65
N LEU A 143 0.55 -12.27 4.48
CA LEU A 143 1.07 -11.81 5.77
C LEU A 143 1.35 -12.97 6.73
N ALA A 144 0.44 -13.95 6.79
CA ALA A 144 0.59 -15.10 7.66
C ALA A 144 1.77 -15.99 7.24
N LEU A 145 1.89 -16.30 5.95
CA LEU A 145 2.97 -17.14 5.44
C LEU A 145 4.33 -16.45 5.49
N ALA A 146 4.37 -15.13 5.32
CA ALA A 146 5.58 -14.33 5.42
C ALA A 146 6.08 -14.12 6.86
N GLY A 147 5.36 -14.65 7.86
CA GLY A 147 5.75 -14.58 9.27
C GLY A 147 5.37 -13.29 9.98
N VAL A 148 4.83 -12.27 9.29
CA VAL A 148 4.46 -10.98 9.89
C VAL A 148 3.38 -11.14 10.96
N SER A 149 2.35 -11.93 10.66
CA SER A 149 1.26 -12.21 11.61
C SER A 149 1.72 -12.91 12.88
N GLY A 150 2.82 -13.71 12.80
CA GLY A 150 3.31 -14.51 13.92
C GLY A 150 3.94 -13.70 15.06
N HIS A 151 4.34 -12.45 14.79
CA HIS A 151 4.90 -11.55 15.81
C HIS A 151 4.14 -10.23 15.95
N SER A 152 2.96 -10.11 15.34
CA SER A 152 2.08 -8.96 15.44
C SER A 152 0.94 -9.22 16.42
N GLY A 153 0.48 -8.17 17.10
CA GLY A 153 -0.65 -8.25 18.04
C GLY A 153 -0.25 -8.34 19.50
N ARG A 154 -1.12 -8.92 20.32
CA ARG A 154 -0.96 -9.11 21.75
C ARG A 154 -0.68 -10.58 22.08
N GLN A 155 0.03 -10.83 23.17
CA GLN A 155 0.38 -12.19 23.62
C GLN A 155 -0.85 -13.06 23.89
N ASP A 156 -1.91 -12.46 24.41
CA ASP A 156 -3.16 -13.11 24.80
C ASP A 156 -4.25 -13.03 23.72
N GLY A 157 -4.03 -12.31 22.61
CA GLY A 157 -5.06 -11.99 21.62
C GLY A 157 -4.91 -12.68 20.26
N GLY A 158 -3.78 -13.28 19.96
CA GLY A 158 -3.47 -13.78 18.62
C GLY A 158 -3.26 -12.67 17.57
N PRO A 159 -3.00 -13.02 16.31
CA PRO A 159 -2.73 -12.05 15.24
C PRO A 159 -4.00 -11.28 14.84
N PRO A 160 -4.00 -9.93 14.90
CA PRO A 160 -5.15 -9.13 14.49
C PRO A 160 -5.21 -9.00 12.97
N PRO A 161 -6.42 -8.98 12.36
CA PRO A 161 -6.59 -8.48 11.01
C PRO A 161 -6.22 -6.99 10.98
N LEU A 162 -5.46 -6.58 9.95
CA LEU A 162 -5.11 -5.17 9.78
C LEU A 162 -6.25 -4.41 9.09
N GLY A 163 -6.38 -3.13 9.39
CA GLY A 163 -7.35 -2.24 8.74
C GLY A 163 -6.98 -1.85 7.30
N ILE A 164 -5.77 -2.22 6.84
CA ILE A 164 -5.28 -2.00 5.48
C ILE A 164 -4.62 -3.28 4.95
N GLN A 165 -4.57 -3.42 3.63
CA GLN A 165 -4.02 -4.58 2.94
C GLN A 165 -2.52 -4.36 2.65
N ILE A 166 -1.67 -4.70 3.61
CA ILE A 166 -0.22 -4.48 3.55
C ILE A 166 0.43 -5.30 2.45
N ALA A 167 0.05 -6.58 2.30
CA ALA A 167 0.63 -7.45 1.29
C ALA A 167 0.22 -7.03 -0.12
N ASP A 168 -1.03 -6.65 -0.31
CA ASP A 168 -1.53 -6.19 -1.61
C ASP A 168 -0.90 -4.85 -1.99
N VAL A 169 -0.90 -3.85 -1.09
CA VAL A 169 -0.47 -2.49 -1.39
C VAL A 169 1.03 -2.33 -1.27
N ALA A 170 1.61 -2.52 -0.07
CA ALA A 170 3.05 -2.34 0.13
C ALA A 170 3.85 -3.48 -0.54
N GLY A 171 3.38 -4.72 -0.42
CA GLY A 171 3.99 -5.89 -1.05
C GLY A 171 3.82 -5.87 -2.57
N GLY A 172 2.60 -5.95 -3.06
CA GLY A 172 2.30 -6.04 -4.49
C GLY A 172 2.49 -4.73 -5.23
N SER A 173 1.63 -3.75 -4.95
CA SER A 173 1.53 -2.52 -5.75
C SER A 173 2.81 -1.69 -5.76
N LEU A 174 3.34 -1.35 -4.57
CA LEU A 174 4.51 -0.46 -4.50
C LEU A 174 5.77 -1.13 -5.03
N HIS A 175 5.97 -2.44 -4.80
CA HIS A 175 7.10 -3.16 -5.39
C HIS A 175 6.96 -3.30 -6.91
N ALA A 176 5.74 -3.47 -7.44
CA ALA A 176 5.51 -3.44 -8.88
C ALA A 176 5.89 -2.09 -9.48
N VAL A 177 5.47 -0.97 -8.86
CA VAL A 177 5.87 0.37 -9.31
C VAL A 177 7.39 0.54 -9.25
N ILE A 178 8.06 0.12 -8.17
CA ILE A 178 9.52 0.18 -8.04
C ILE A 178 10.19 -0.64 -9.15
N GLY A 179 9.77 -1.89 -9.36
CA GLY A 179 10.31 -2.78 -10.39
C GLY A 179 10.13 -2.22 -11.79
N ILE A 180 8.93 -1.72 -12.10
CA ILE A 180 8.62 -1.07 -13.39
C ILE A 180 9.51 0.15 -13.62
N LEU A 181 9.63 1.04 -12.64
CA LEU A 181 10.47 2.24 -12.78
C LEU A 181 11.95 1.90 -12.93
N ALA A 182 12.45 0.90 -12.20
CA ALA A 182 13.81 0.39 -12.35
C ALA A 182 14.05 -0.17 -13.76
N ALA A 183 13.08 -0.93 -14.30
CA ALA A 183 13.14 -1.46 -15.67
C ALA A 183 13.06 -0.34 -16.73
N VAL A 184 12.27 0.71 -16.50
CA VAL A 184 12.25 1.90 -17.38
C VAL A 184 13.63 2.57 -17.44
N VAL A 185 14.29 2.74 -16.29
CA VAL A 185 15.65 3.32 -16.22
C VAL A 185 16.68 2.41 -16.89
N GLU A 186 16.60 1.10 -16.64
CA GLU A 186 17.51 0.12 -17.26
C GLU A 186 17.34 0.11 -18.79
N ARG A 187 16.11 0.11 -19.30
CA ARG A 187 15.78 0.13 -20.71
C ARG A 187 16.37 1.34 -21.46
N GLN A 188 16.56 2.48 -20.78
CA GLN A 188 17.22 3.64 -21.38
C GLN A 188 18.67 3.37 -21.79
N ARG A 189 19.34 2.40 -21.15
CA ARG A 189 20.71 1.99 -21.42
C ARG A 189 20.79 0.80 -22.37
N SER A 190 20.01 -0.25 -22.10
CA SER A 190 20.04 -1.50 -22.87
C SER A 190 19.24 -1.42 -24.17
N GLY A 191 18.22 -0.56 -24.21
CA GLY A 191 17.22 -0.55 -25.28
C GLY A 191 16.19 -1.68 -25.17
N MET A 192 16.30 -2.59 -24.19
CA MET A 192 15.48 -3.79 -24.05
C MET A 192 14.51 -3.66 -22.86
N GLY A 193 13.32 -4.25 -23.01
CA GLY A 193 12.43 -4.51 -21.89
C GLY A 193 12.82 -5.75 -21.09
N GLN A 194 12.03 -6.06 -20.07
CA GLN A 194 12.27 -7.26 -19.26
C GLN A 194 11.00 -7.73 -18.55
N TYR A 195 11.02 -8.98 -18.10
CA TYR A 195 9.99 -9.55 -17.24
C TYR A 195 10.25 -9.24 -15.77
N ILE A 196 9.19 -8.95 -15.03
CA ILE A 196 9.22 -8.65 -13.59
C ILE A 196 8.19 -9.55 -12.90
N ASP A 197 8.64 -10.43 -12.02
CA ASP A 197 7.81 -11.28 -11.16
C ASP A 197 7.71 -10.65 -9.78
N ILE A 198 6.50 -10.22 -9.40
CA ILE A 198 6.19 -9.67 -8.08
C ILE A 198 5.34 -10.69 -7.30
N SER A 199 5.99 -11.38 -6.36
CA SER A 199 5.33 -12.20 -5.36
C SER A 199 4.98 -11.34 -4.14
N MET A 200 3.70 -11.17 -3.85
CA MET A 200 3.27 -10.39 -2.67
C MET A 200 3.85 -10.97 -1.38
N THR A 201 3.94 -12.31 -1.28
CA THR A 201 4.55 -12.98 -0.11
C THR A 201 6.03 -12.66 0.03
N ASP A 202 6.82 -12.73 -1.05
CA ASP A 202 8.27 -12.44 -1.02
C ASP A 202 8.52 -10.98 -0.64
N CYS A 203 7.73 -10.07 -1.20
CA CYS A 203 7.80 -8.65 -0.87
C CYS A 203 7.50 -8.40 0.62
N VAL A 204 6.49 -9.07 1.18
CA VAL A 204 6.15 -8.97 2.61
C VAL A 204 7.27 -9.51 3.49
N VAL A 205 7.94 -10.61 3.09
CA VAL A 205 9.14 -11.09 3.82
C VAL A 205 10.21 -10.00 3.87
N SER A 206 10.42 -9.27 2.78
CA SER A 206 11.41 -8.17 2.73
C SER A 206 11.05 -7.00 3.64
N LEU A 207 9.75 -6.71 3.82
CA LEU A 207 9.27 -5.70 4.76
C LEU A 207 9.52 -6.08 6.23
N ASN A 208 9.67 -7.38 6.53
CA ASN A 208 9.97 -7.92 7.85
C ASN A 208 11.48 -7.80 8.22
N SER A 209 12.15 -6.81 7.67
CA SER A 209 13.61 -6.68 7.59
C SER A 209 14.34 -6.83 8.94
N MET A 210 13.88 -6.15 10.00
CA MET A 210 14.55 -6.18 11.32
C MET A 210 14.38 -7.53 12.01
N ALA A 211 13.17 -8.06 12.07
CA ALA A 211 12.89 -9.34 12.71
C ALA A 211 13.51 -10.51 11.92
N ALA A 212 13.42 -10.46 10.59
CA ALA A 212 14.02 -11.47 9.72
C ALA A 212 15.55 -11.47 9.81
N SER A 213 16.19 -10.30 9.81
CA SER A 213 17.67 -10.21 9.91
C SER A 213 18.17 -10.77 11.25
N ALA A 214 17.47 -10.50 12.37
CA ALA A 214 17.80 -11.06 13.67
C ALA A 214 17.66 -12.59 13.68
N SER A 215 16.56 -13.12 13.14
CA SER A 215 16.33 -14.57 13.02
C SER A 215 17.39 -15.24 12.15
N LEU A 216 17.76 -14.66 11.02
CA LEU A 216 18.81 -15.18 10.14
C LEU A 216 20.21 -15.14 10.80
N ALA A 217 20.43 -14.23 11.74
CA ALA A 217 21.64 -14.19 12.58
C ALA A 217 21.60 -15.18 13.74
N GLY A 218 20.61 -16.07 13.81
CA GLY A 218 20.50 -17.11 14.84
C GLY A 218 19.89 -16.66 16.16
N GLN A 219 19.28 -15.47 16.17
CA GLN A 219 18.53 -15.02 17.35
C GLN A 219 17.19 -15.76 17.46
N THR A 220 16.73 -15.99 18.67
CA THR A 220 15.40 -16.58 18.89
C THR A 220 14.33 -15.68 18.28
N PRO A 221 13.45 -16.21 17.41
CA PRO A 221 12.33 -15.43 16.88
C PRO A 221 11.47 -14.85 17.97
N GLN A 222 11.13 -13.57 17.86
CA GLN A 222 10.29 -12.88 18.82
C GLN A 222 8.81 -13.05 18.44
N GLY A 223 7.98 -13.35 19.42
CA GLY A 223 6.53 -13.33 19.28
C GLY A 223 5.92 -11.94 19.50
N PRO A 224 4.58 -11.86 19.55
CA PRO A 224 3.88 -10.62 19.93
C PRO A 224 4.37 -10.09 21.26
N GLU A 225 4.55 -8.78 21.37
CA GLU A 225 5.02 -8.07 22.57
C GLU A 225 6.38 -8.55 23.13
N GLN A 226 7.22 -9.17 22.30
CA GLN A 226 8.55 -9.62 22.72
C GLN A 226 9.69 -8.79 22.09
N GLY A 227 9.41 -8.06 21.01
CA GLY A 227 10.37 -7.16 20.37
C GLY A 227 10.26 -5.72 20.86
N MET A 228 11.35 -4.97 20.76
CA MET A 228 11.42 -3.57 21.18
C MET A 228 10.33 -2.71 20.50
N LEU A 229 10.04 -2.96 19.23
CA LEU A 229 9.11 -2.17 18.43
C LEU A 229 7.72 -2.81 18.25
N ASN A 230 7.41 -3.84 18.99
CA ASN A 230 6.11 -4.50 18.95
C ASN A 230 5.47 -4.69 20.35
N GLY A 231 5.81 -3.83 21.30
CA GLY A 231 5.14 -3.79 22.59
C GLY A 231 5.88 -4.47 23.78
N ALA A 232 7.10 -5.00 23.59
CA ALA A 232 7.87 -5.57 24.70
C ALA A 232 8.26 -4.54 25.77
N ILE A 233 8.42 -3.30 25.35
CA ILE A 233 8.76 -2.15 26.19
C ILE A 233 7.62 -1.14 26.18
N PHE A 234 7.84 0.08 26.63
CA PHE A 234 6.81 1.13 26.63
C PHE A 234 6.44 1.67 25.24
N TYR A 235 7.08 1.25 24.19
CA TYR A 235 6.68 1.50 22.80
C TYR A 235 5.37 0.76 22.50
N ASP A 236 4.24 1.47 22.71
CA ASP A 236 2.91 0.86 22.69
C ASP A 236 1.80 1.91 22.55
N TYR A 237 0.54 1.47 22.58
CA TYR A 237 -0.66 2.29 22.66
C TYR A 237 -1.19 2.31 24.10
N TYR A 238 -1.59 3.50 24.56
CA TYR A 238 -2.10 3.70 25.91
C TYR A 238 -3.48 4.31 25.89
N GLU A 239 -4.39 3.70 26.64
CA GLU A 239 -5.79 4.09 26.73
C GLU A 239 -5.99 5.29 27.65
N THR A 240 -6.76 6.27 27.19
CA THR A 240 -7.18 7.43 27.97
C THR A 240 -8.41 7.13 28.81
N LYS A 241 -8.75 8.00 29.72
CA LYS A 241 -9.90 7.85 30.64
C LYS A 241 -11.24 7.66 29.89
N ASP A 242 -11.38 8.26 28.72
CA ASP A 242 -12.56 8.17 27.86
C ASP A 242 -12.48 7.06 26.78
N GLY A 243 -11.54 6.10 26.90
CA GLY A 243 -11.45 4.90 26.08
C GLY A 243 -10.82 5.13 24.69
N ARG A 244 -10.17 6.27 24.46
CA ARG A 244 -9.37 6.53 23.26
C ARG A 244 -7.90 6.18 23.51
N TYR A 245 -7.05 6.31 22.48
CA TYR A 245 -5.65 5.88 22.59
C TYR A 245 -4.66 6.93 22.13
N PHE A 246 -3.47 6.90 22.75
CA PHE A 246 -2.25 7.54 22.21
C PHE A 246 -1.19 6.50 21.91
N SER A 247 -0.44 6.71 20.83
CA SER A 247 0.79 5.97 20.54
C SER A 247 1.95 6.61 21.30
N VAL A 248 2.85 5.80 21.85
CA VAL A 248 4.06 6.26 22.53
C VAL A 248 5.27 5.59 21.90
N GLY A 249 6.14 6.39 21.29
CA GLY A 249 7.36 5.93 20.61
C GLY A 249 8.63 6.66 21.05
N SER A 250 8.63 7.34 22.20
CA SER A 250 9.70 8.21 22.71
C SER A 250 10.94 7.43 23.18
N LEU A 251 11.59 6.70 22.28
CA LEU A 251 12.71 5.78 22.60
C LEU A 251 14.05 6.49 22.84
N GLU A 252 14.32 7.55 22.08
CA GLU A 252 15.56 8.30 22.18
C GLU A 252 15.61 9.11 23.49
N PRO A 253 16.80 9.29 24.09
CA PRO A 253 16.94 9.91 25.41
C PRO A 253 16.27 11.31 25.54
N GLN A 254 16.35 12.15 24.49
CA GLN A 254 15.72 13.47 24.50
C GLN A 254 14.20 13.38 24.54
N PHE A 255 13.60 12.49 23.74
CA PHE A 255 12.15 12.29 23.69
C PHE A 255 11.63 11.58 24.94
N MET A 256 12.40 10.63 25.47
CA MET A 256 12.09 9.98 26.75
C MET A 256 12.09 10.98 27.91
N THR A 257 13.05 11.91 27.92
CA THR A 257 13.11 13.00 28.91
C THR A 257 11.88 13.90 28.82
N GLY A 258 11.51 14.31 27.61
CA GLY A 258 10.31 15.12 27.36
C GLY A 258 9.02 14.39 27.80
N LEU A 259 8.89 13.12 27.48
CA LEU A 259 7.77 12.29 27.91
C LEU A 259 7.70 12.16 29.43
N ALA A 260 8.83 11.85 30.08
CA ALA A 260 8.91 11.72 31.55
C ALA A 260 8.49 13.02 32.25
N ALA A 261 8.92 14.17 31.72
CA ALA A 261 8.54 15.49 32.25
C ALA A 261 7.05 15.78 32.03
N ALA A 262 6.53 15.54 30.81
CA ALA A 262 5.12 15.79 30.47
C ALA A 262 4.15 14.94 31.31
N LEU A 263 4.55 13.74 31.63
CA LEU A 263 3.75 12.79 32.40
C LEU A 263 4.03 12.85 33.91
N ASP A 264 5.04 13.57 34.36
CA ASP A 264 5.56 13.49 35.76
C ASP A 264 5.82 12.02 36.14
N LEU A 265 6.63 11.33 35.35
CA LEU A 265 6.97 9.92 35.50
C LEU A 265 8.49 9.71 35.55
N PRO A 266 9.16 9.99 36.68
CA PRO A 266 10.63 9.85 36.80
C PRO A 266 11.13 8.41 36.59
N ILE A 267 10.29 7.41 36.71
CA ILE A 267 10.63 6.01 36.45
C ILE A 267 11.11 5.79 35.02
N LEU A 268 10.59 6.57 34.03
CA LEU A 268 11.04 6.50 32.64
C LEU A 268 12.53 6.86 32.52
N MET A 269 12.99 7.88 33.25
CA MET A 269 14.42 8.25 33.27
C MET A 269 15.29 7.22 33.95
N ALA A 270 14.79 6.62 35.02
CA ALA A 270 15.55 5.65 35.82
C ALA A 270 15.66 4.27 35.15
N LYS A 271 14.63 3.84 34.43
CA LYS A 271 14.46 2.46 33.96
C LYS A 271 14.01 2.31 32.50
N GLY A 272 13.75 3.39 31.77
CA GLY A 272 13.20 3.36 30.42
C GLY A 272 14.03 2.56 29.40
N SER A 273 15.34 2.50 29.59
CA SER A 273 16.25 1.70 28.76
C SER A 273 16.56 0.31 29.36
N SER A 274 15.87 -0.10 30.44
CA SER A 274 16.10 -1.39 31.09
C SER A 274 15.61 -2.55 30.22
N PHE A 275 16.39 -3.64 30.22
CA PHE A 275 16.01 -4.91 29.60
C PHE A 275 15.37 -5.88 30.62
N ASP A 276 15.33 -5.51 31.89
CA ASP A 276 14.71 -6.30 32.94
C ASP A 276 13.18 -6.37 32.77
N PRO A 277 12.57 -7.55 32.77
CA PRO A 277 11.12 -7.70 32.56
C PRO A 277 10.27 -6.99 33.65
N GLU A 278 10.73 -6.95 34.90
CA GLU A 278 10.01 -6.29 35.99
C GLU A 278 9.99 -4.77 35.77
N ASP A 279 11.13 -4.20 35.37
CA ASP A 279 11.24 -2.77 35.03
C ASP A 279 10.32 -2.39 33.88
N ARG A 280 10.30 -3.20 32.83
CA ARG A 280 9.42 -3.00 31.67
C ARG A 280 7.95 -3.03 32.05
N GLN A 281 7.56 -4.01 32.88
CA GLN A 281 6.19 -4.13 33.37
C GLN A 281 5.82 -2.92 34.23
N ALA A 282 6.69 -2.51 35.16
CA ALA A 282 6.46 -1.35 36.04
C ALA A 282 6.27 -0.06 35.24
N ILE A 283 7.08 0.17 34.17
CA ILE A 283 6.95 1.33 33.31
C ILE A 283 5.62 1.29 32.53
N LYS A 284 5.29 0.15 31.92
CA LYS A 284 4.03 0.02 31.17
C LYS A 284 2.82 0.25 32.08
N GLN A 285 2.85 -0.26 33.29
CA GLN A 285 1.79 -0.04 34.27
C GLN A 285 1.67 1.44 34.66
N ALA A 286 2.79 2.10 34.99
CA ALA A 286 2.79 3.53 35.30
C ALA A 286 2.26 4.40 34.16
N LEU A 287 2.61 4.06 32.91
CA LEU A 287 2.07 4.75 31.73
C LEU A 287 0.57 4.51 31.58
N LYS A 288 0.08 3.27 31.73
CA LYS A 288 -1.35 2.97 31.69
C LYS A 288 -2.13 3.79 32.72
N GLU A 289 -1.67 3.81 33.97
CA GLU A 289 -2.29 4.59 35.05
C GLU A 289 -2.29 6.09 34.74
N LYS A 290 -1.19 6.59 34.15
CA LYS A 290 -1.07 8.01 33.84
C LYS A 290 -1.98 8.41 32.70
N PHE A 291 -1.99 7.67 31.59
CA PHE A 291 -2.86 7.98 30.45
C PHE A 291 -4.35 7.87 30.79
N SER A 292 -4.74 6.89 31.63
CA SER A 292 -6.12 6.74 32.10
C SER A 292 -6.57 7.84 33.08
N SER A 293 -5.69 8.73 33.51
CA SER A 293 -6.02 9.82 34.46
C SER A 293 -6.70 11.02 33.81
N LYS A 294 -6.62 11.18 32.48
CA LYS A 294 -7.19 12.31 31.74
C LYS A 294 -7.91 11.83 30.48
N ASP A 295 -8.84 12.66 30.02
CA ASP A 295 -9.52 12.44 28.73
C ASP A 295 -8.60 12.72 27.55
N PHE A 296 -8.93 12.16 26.39
CA PHE A 296 -8.16 12.28 25.16
C PHE A 296 -7.84 13.74 24.77
N ALA A 297 -8.86 14.63 24.84
CA ALA A 297 -8.69 16.03 24.48
C ALA A 297 -7.71 16.77 25.41
N GLU A 298 -7.67 16.42 26.71
CA GLU A 298 -6.73 17.01 27.65
C GLU A 298 -5.29 16.60 27.30
N TRP A 299 -5.05 15.29 27.02
CA TRP A 299 -3.76 14.80 26.60
C TRP A 299 -3.33 15.39 25.25
N GLN A 300 -4.25 15.51 24.30
CA GLN A 300 -3.97 16.12 23.00
C GLN A 300 -3.50 17.57 23.15
N SER A 301 -4.13 18.33 24.03
CA SER A 301 -3.73 19.72 24.33
C SER A 301 -2.30 19.79 24.90
N ILE A 302 -1.93 18.85 25.76
CA ILE A 302 -0.59 18.78 26.36
C ILE A 302 0.45 18.39 25.31
N PHE A 303 0.24 17.29 24.63
CA PHE A 303 1.26 16.72 23.72
C PHE A 303 1.43 17.53 22.44
N SER A 304 0.40 18.22 21.95
CA SER A 304 0.50 19.05 20.74
C SER A 304 1.49 20.22 20.84
N GLN A 305 1.96 20.53 22.04
CA GLN A 305 2.93 21.61 22.31
C GLN A 305 4.36 21.09 22.50
N LEU A 306 4.56 19.78 22.40
CA LEU A 306 5.83 19.13 22.74
C LEU A 306 6.44 18.44 21.53
N ASP A 307 7.75 18.47 21.43
CA ASP A 307 8.53 17.70 20.44
C ASP A 307 8.93 16.36 21.07
N ILE A 308 7.96 15.45 21.10
CA ILE A 308 8.12 14.07 21.61
C ILE A 308 7.36 13.09 20.71
N CYS A 309 7.75 11.81 20.74
CA CYS A 309 7.10 10.79 19.90
C CYS A 309 5.82 10.26 20.57
N VAL A 310 4.81 11.11 20.69
CA VAL A 310 3.48 10.77 21.21
C VAL A 310 2.42 11.38 20.30
N GLU A 311 1.57 10.53 19.72
CA GLU A 311 0.54 10.99 18.79
C GLU A 311 -0.83 10.38 19.10
N PRO A 312 -1.93 11.11 18.90
CA PRO A 312 -3.26 10.59 19.08
C PRO A 312 -3.59 9.51 18.06
N VAL A 313 -4.28 8.45 18.48
CA VAL A 313 -4.89 7.49 17.55
C VAL A 313 -6.19 8.09 17.05
N LEU A 314 -6.16 8.59 15.82
CA LEU A 314 -7.30 9.23 15.19
C LEU A 314 -8.19 8.22 14.45
N SER A 315 -9.48 8.49 14.36
CA SER A 315 -10.32 7.87 13.34
C SER A 315 -9.90 8.31 11.94
N LEU A 316 -10.32 7.58 10.89
CA LEU A 316 -9.99 7.96 9.52
C LEU A 316 -10.53 9.36 9.17
N ASP A 317 -11.76 9.68 9.59
CA ASP A 317 -12.38 10.99 9.34
C ASP A 317 -11.62 12.12 10.05
N GLU A 318 -11.22 11.92 11.31
CA GLU A 318 -10.40 12.87 12.04
C GLU A 318 -9.03 13.06 11.35
N ALA A 319 -8.41 11.97 10.90
CA ALA A 319 -7.13 12.03 10.20
C ALA A 319 -7.23 12.82 8.89
N LEU A 320 -8.23 12.55 8.06
CA LEU A 320 -8.45 13.20 6.76
C LEU A 320 -8.82 14.68 6.87
N THR A 321 -9.40 15.11 8.00
CA THR A 321 -9.77 16.51 8.25
C THR A 321 -8.74 17.28 9.10
N SER A 322 -7.69 16.61 9.57
CA SER A 322 -6.66 17.16 10.44
C SER A 322 -5.86 18.32 9.80
N PRO A 323 -5.21 19.17 10.61
CA PRO A 323 -4.34 20.21 10.08
C PRO A 323 -3.23 19.70 9.18
N ILE A 324 -2.62 18.57 9.53
CA ILE A 324 -1.55 17.95 8.71
C ILE A 324 -2.11 17.46 7.37
N ALA A 325 -3.32 16.89 7.34
CA ALA A 325 -3.95 16.44 6.10
C ALA A 325 -4.17 17.61 5.13
N LYS A 326 -4.65 18.75 5.64
CA LYS A 326 -4.84 19.97 4.85
C LYS A 326 -3.51 20.56 4.36
N GLN A 327 -2.52 20.68 5.24
CA GLN A 327 -1.19 21.23 4.90
C GLN A 327 -0.44 20.34 3.91
N ARG A 328 -0.59 19.03 4.02
CA ARG A 328 0.07 18.05 3.14
C ARG A 328 -0.75 17.70 1.89
N GLY A 329 -2.01 18.17 1.80
CA GLY A 329 -2.90 17.88 0.69
C GLY A 329 -3.13 16.38 0.53
N TRP A 330 -3.66 15.73 1.59
CA TRP A 330 -3.97 14.30 1.55
C TRP A 330 -5.21 13.99 0.72
N VAL A 331 -6.09 14.97 0.57
CA VAL A 331 -7.32 14.86 -0.23
C VAL A 331 -7.21 15.80 -1.42
N VAL A 332 -7.71 15.34 -2.56
CA VAL A 332 -7.79 16.07 -3.82
C VAL A 332 -9.18 15.89 -4.44
N ASP A 333 -9.70 16.95 -5.05
CA ASP A 333 -10.94 16.87 -5.82
C ASP A 333 -10.64 16.36 -7.23
N VAL A 334 -11.17 15.19 -7.57
CA VAL A 334 -10.99 14.55 -8.88
C VAL A 334 -12.26 14.77 -9.71
N PRO A 335 -12.18 15.30 -10.94
CA PRO A 335 -13.34 15.46 -11.80
C PRO A 335 -14.07 14.14 -12.06
N LEU A 336 -15.40 14.14 -12.11
CA LEU A 336 -16.19 12.94 -12.43
C LEU A 336 -15.96 12.44 -13.87
N SER A 337 -15.56 13.32 -14.78
CA SER A 337 -15.16 13.02 -16.16
C SER A 337 -14.30 14.15 -16.70
N GLU A 338 -13.70 13.97 -17.89
CA GLU A 338 -12.83 14.95 -18.54
C GLU A 338 -13.50 16.32 -18.83
N ASN A 339 -14.83 16.37 -18.90
CA ASN A 339 -15.59 17.53 -19.35
C ASN A 339 -16.63 18.01 -18.33
N THR A 340 -16.34 17.91 -17.02
CA THR A 340 -17.26 18.36 -15.96
C THR A 340 -16.52 19.13 -14.87
N ASP A 341 -17.22 20.10 -14.29
CA ASP A 341 -16.76 20.80 -13.07
C ASP A 341 -17.14 20.06 -11.79
N GLN A 342 -17.94 18.98 -11.89
CA GLN A 342 -18.28 18.14 -10.74
C GLN A 342 -17.10 17.26 -10.36
N THR A 343 -16.81 17.22 -9.07
CA THR A 343 -15.66 16.49 -8.52
C THR A 343 -16.06 15.51 -7.44
N GLU A 344 -15.19 14.58 -7.16
CA GLU A 344 -15.26 13.66 -6.03
C GLU A 344 -13.97 13.78 -5.20
N PRO A 345 -14.05 13.95 -3.87
CA PRO A 345 -12.87 13.97 -3.02
C PRO A 345 -12.25 12.58 -2.93
N GLN A 346 -10.97 12.47 -3.23
CA GLN A 346 -10.20 11.23 -3.20
C GLN A 346 -8.85 11.42 -2.51
N LEU A 347 -8.20 10.34 -2.08
CA LEU A 347 -6.84 10.41 -1.57
C LEU A 347 -5.88 10.82 -2.68
N ALA A 348 -5.05 11.82 -2.41
CA ALA A 348 -3.99 12.23 -3.31
C ALA A 348 -2.83 11.24 -3.32
N CYS A 349 -2.10 11.15 -4.43
CA CYS A 349 -0.81 10.46 -4.43
C CYS A 349 0.14 11.16 -3.42
N PRO A 350 0.75 10.41 -2.48
CA PRO A 350 1.54 11.00 -1.40
C PRO A 350 2.91 11.55 -1.86
N ILE A 351 3.35 11.21 -3.06
CA ILE A 351 4.65 11.63 -3.61
C ILE A 351 4.56 13.11 -4.03
N LYS A 352 5.47 13.93 -3.51
CA LYS A 352 5.54 15.36 -3.83
C LYS A 352 6.81 15.66 -4.60
N PHE A 353 6.68 15.97 -5.90
CA PHE A 353 7.79 16.37 -6.75
C PHE A 353 7.99 17.89 -6.71
N SER A 354 9.24 18.34 -6.77
CA SER A 354 9.56 19.78 -6.83
C SER A 354 9.29 20.39 -8.21
N ARG A 355 9.22 19.60 -9.29
CA ARG A 355 9.05 20.09 -10.68
C ARG A 355 7.94 19.38 -11.44
N SER A 356 7.70 18.09 -11.21
CA SER A 356 6.65 17.33 -11.89
C SER A 356 5.31 17.51 -11.19
N GLN A 357 4.22 17.44 -11.95
CA GLN A 357 2.86 17.53 -11.40
C GLN A 357 2.18 16.17 -11.46
N MET A 358 1.43 15.84 -10.40
CA MET A 358 0.46 14.75 -10.43
C MET A 358 -0.74 15.14 -11.30
N ARG A 359 -1.40 14.16 -11.87
CA ARG A 359 -2.59 14.33 -12.71
C ARG A 359 -3.80 13.74 -12.00
N TYR A 360 -4.89 14.49 -11.99
CA TYR A 360 -6.20 14.08 -11.47
C TYR A 360 -7.25 14.56 -12.47
N GLN A 361 -7.48 13.79 -13.54
CA GLN A 361 -8.26 14.22 -14.70
C GLN A 361 -9.71 13.75 -14.63
N PHE A 362 -9.92 12.53 -14.19
CA PHE A 362 -11.24 11.93 -14.03
C PHE A 362 -11.18 10.70 -13.12
N ILE A 363 -12.30 10.38 -12.49
CA ILE A 363 -12.48 9.17 -11.68
C ILE A 363 -12.53 7.93 -12.58
N GLY A 364 -12.53 6.72 -11.97
CA GLY A 364 -12.67 5.46 -12.72
C GLY A 364 -13.85 5.49 -13.69
N GLN A 365 -13.60 5.18 -14.94
CA GLN A 365 -14.64 5.21 -16.00
C GLN A 365 -15.61 4.03 -15.88
N GLY A 366 -16.81 4.18 -16.45
CA GLY A 366 -17.71 3.07 -16.68
C GLY A 366 -17.08 2.00 -17.59
N LEU A 367 -17.55 0.75 -17.46
CA LEU A 367 -17.01 -0.39 -18.22
C LEU A 367 -17.08 -0.13 -19.75
N GLY A 368 -15.93 -0.21 -20.40
CA GLY A 368 -15.80 -0.05 -21.84
C GLY A 368 -16.04 1.38 -22.38
N GLN A 369 -16.02 2.38 -21.51
CA GLN A 369 -16.22 3.78 -21.93
C GLN A 369 -14.93 4.47 -22.39
N GLY A 370 -13.78 3.82 -22.23
CA GLY A 370 -12.50 4.32 -22.69
C GLY A 370 -12.28 4.20 -24.19
N LYS A 371 -11.18 4.78 -24.65
CA LYS A 371 -10.74 4.74 -26.06
C LYS A 371 -9.32 4.16 -26.11
N TRP A 372 -9.07 3.38 -27.20
CA TRP A 372 -7.72 2.94 -27.51
C TRP A 372 -6.83 4.09 -27.94
#